data_0f3702223a35a9ce0baea1352837373b
#
_entry.id   0f3702223a35a9ce0baea1352837373b
#
_cell.length_a   1.000
_cell.length_b   1.000
_cell.length_c   1.000
_cell.angle_alpha   90.00
_cell.angle_beta   90.00
_cell.angle_gamma   90.00
#
_symmetry.space_group_name_H-M   'P 1'
#
loop_
_entity.id
_entity.type
_entity.pdbx_description
1 polymer ?
#
loop_
_entity_poly.entity_id
_entity_poly.type
_entity_poly.pdbx_seq_one_letter_code
_entity_poly.pdbx_strand_id
1 'polypeptide(L)'
;MKKTFKNFETILNKSLNSIETFIQSHPKVNFLFGALFEATDGLIRSTKDTAKNPPFIRSSMDVKQYMGGILAALFFGWVLPAIYFYGFMCVVPKLIVSFVVGVFVVDLIWVILAREERINEGGFVTCLFIPAFLPPQAPLWLIGVGAGISILFRNILGGVGHNLVNPALFGRLMLTICFPTMVVSGWQEPFTGIPTFQSLMHGVDAVTHATPLIAFKETGETASFLSLMLGANTGSLGETCRITLIITGIWLCVKRIANWRIPVAYLGSVFVLSAIFSLMVGKTAAPPIFQLLSGGLIFAAFFMATDPITTTYSQAGKWIFGIGCGLITVVIRNFTSIPEGIMYAI
;
A
#
# COMPACT_ATOMS: atom_id res chain seq x y z
N MET A 1 29.93 10.79 -19.39
CA MET A 1 28.55 10.52 -18.96
C MET A 1 27.73 9.70 -19.95
N LYS A 2 27.50 10.09 -21.23
CA LYS A 2 26.72 9.30 -22.22
C LYS A 2 27.26 7.86 -22.46
N LYS A 3 28.57 7.66 -22.48
CA LYS A 3 29.20 6.36 -22.75
C LYS A 3 29.05 5.40 -21.54
N THR A 4 29.13 5.94 -20.31
CA THR A 4 28.92 5.17 -19.08
C THR A 4 27.46 4.74 -18.94
N PHE A 5 26.51 5.61 -19.29
CA PHE A 5 25.08 5.30 -19.28
C PHE A 5 24.72 4.20 -20.28
N LYS A 6 25.28 4.26 -21.49
CA LYS A 6 25.08 3.25 -22.54
C LYS A 6 25.67 1.88 -22.18
N ASN A 7 26.81 1.87 -21.49
CA ASN A 7 27.41 0.63 -20.97
C ASN A 7 26.57 0.02 -19.85
N PHE A 8 26.03 0.84 -18.92
CA PHE A 8 25.14 0.40 -17.86
C PHE A 8 23.84 -0.20 -18.44
N GLU A 9 23.22 0.47 -19.41
CA GLU A 9 22.02 -0.02 -20.10
C GLU A 9 22.27 -1.36 -20.82
N THR A 10 23.43 -1.52 -21.44
CA THR A 10 23.81 -2.78 -22.10
C THR A 10 24.00 -3.92 -21.11
N ILE A 11 24.64 -3.67 -19.96
CA ILE A 11 24.85 -4.67 -18.90
C ILE A 11 23.49 -5.05 -18.28
N LEU A 12 22.65 -4.08 -17.98
CA LEU A 12 21.32 -4.27 -17.43
C LEU A 12 20.45 -5.13 -18.36
N ASN A 13 20.42 -4.79 -19.65
CA ASN A 13 19.68 -5.55 -20.65
C ASN A 13 20.20 -6.99 -20.81
N LYS A 14 21.51 -7.19 -20.74
CA LYS A 14 22.10 -8.54 -20.79
C LYS A 14 21.71 -9.38 -19.57
N SER A 15 21.75 -8.79 -18.38
CA SER A 15 21.33 -9.46 -17.15
C SER A 15 19.85 -9.83 -17.17
N LEU A 16 18.99 -8.92 -17.60
CA LEU A 16 17.56 -9.16 -17.72
C LEU A 16 17.24 -10.24 -18.75
N ASN A 17 17.91 -10.25 -19.92
CA ASN A 17 17.76 -11.32 -20.92
C ASN A 17 18.18 -12.69 -20.35
N SER A 18 19.24 -12.75 -19.55
CA SER A 18 19.69 -14.00 -18.93
C SER A 18 18.66 -14.53 -17.92
N ILE A 19 18.07 -13.64 -17.12
CA ILE A 19 17.01 -13.98 -16.17
C ILE A 19 15.74 -14.43 -16.90
N GLU A 20 15.35 -13.70 -17.96
CA GLU A 20 14.21 -14.06 -18.80
C GLU A 20 14.35 -15.45 -19.41
N THR A 21 15.51 -15.75 -19.99
CA THR A 21 15.82 -17.07 -20.57
C THR A 21 15.79 -18.17 -19.50
N PHE A 22 16.30 -17.89 -18.31
CA PHE A 22 16.25 -18.82 -17.18
C PHE A 22 14.82 -19.11 -16.74
N ILE A 23 14.00 -18.09 -16.55
CA ILE A 23 12.58 -18.21 -16.15
C ILE A 23 11.79 -18.98 -17.20
N GLN A 24 11.97 -18.65 -18.48
CA GLN A 24 11.26 -19.31 -19.59
C GLN A 24 11.70 -20.79 -19.76
N SER A 25 12.94 -21.12 -19.47
CA SER A 25 13.45 -22.51 -19.55
C SER A 25 12.95 -23.40 -18.41
N HIS A 26 12.45 -22.81 -17.32
CA HIS A 26 11.97 -23.55 -16.16
C HIS A 26 10.47 -23.32 -15.92
N PRO A 27 9.55 -24.21 -16.39
CA PRO A 27 8.10 -24.00 -16.33
C PRO A 27 7.57 -23.73 -14.92
N LYS A 28 8.12 -24.39 -13.90
CA LYS A 28 7.73 -24.17 -12.50
C LYS A 28 8.10 -22.77 -11.98
N VAL A 29 9.27 -22.28 -12.38
CA VAL A 29 9.75 -20.93 -12.00
C VAL A 29 8.92 -19.87 -12.73
N ASN A 30 8.63 -20.10 -14.01
CA ASN A 30 7.78 -19.22 -14.80
C ASN A 30 6.36 -19.12 -14.22
N PHE A 31 5.80 -20.24 -13.80
CA PHE A 31 4.48 -20.29 -13.15
C PHE A 31 4.42 -19.45 -11.86
N LEU A 32 5.46 -19.49 -11.02
CA LEU A 32 5.50 -18.81 -9.72
C LEU A 32 5.95 -17.34 -9.81
N PHE A 33 6.96 -17.08 -10.62
CA PHE A 33 7.65 -15.78 -10.64
C PHE A 33 7.59 -15.06 -11.99
N GLY A 34 7.03 -15.69 -13.02
CA GLY A 34 6.96 -15.11 -14.37
C GLY A 34 6.24 -13.78 -14.36
N ALA A 35 5.10 -13.68 -13.70
CA ALA A 35 4.31 -12.47 -13.61
C ALA A 35 5.05 -11.32 -12.89
N LEU A 36 5.75 -11.62 -11.78
CA LEU A 36 6.55 -10.63 -11.05
C LEU A 36 7.74 -10.15 -11.89
N PHE A 37 8.41 -11.06 -12.59
CA PHE A 37 9.51 -10.71 -13.49
C PHE A 37 9.01 -9.84 -14.66
N GLU A 38 7.91 -10.21 -15.29
CA GLU A 38 7.31 -9.43 -16.38
C GLU A 38 6.87 -8.03 -15.91
N ALA A 39 6.36 -7.89 -14.69
CA ALA A 39 6.02 -6.58 -14.13
C ALA A 39 7.27 -5.71 -13.89
N THR A 40 8.36 -6.29 -13.38
CA THR A 40 9.62 -5.56 -13.16
C THR A 40 10.36 -5.26 -14.48
N ASP A 41 10.35 -6.19 -15.43
CA ASP A 41 10.93 -5.98 -16.77
C ASP A 41 10.17 -4.90 -17.54
N GLY A 42 8.83 -4.92 -17.49
CA GLY A 42 7.98 -3.92 -18.10
C GLY A 42 8.19 -2.49 -17.57
N LEU A 43 8.65 -2.35 -16.31
CA LEU A 43 9.02 -1.06 -15.75
C LEU A 43 10.29 -0.48 -16.38
N ILE A 44 11.25 -1.35 -16.70
CA ILE A 44 12.58 -0.97 -17.21
C ILE A 44 12.57 -0.89 -18.73
N ARG A 45 11.92 -1.84 -19.39
CA ARG A 45 11.85 -1.95 -20.85
C ARG A 45 10.45 -1.63 -21.34
N SER A 46 10.35 -0.79 -22.37
CA SER A 46 9.09 -0.66 -23.09
C SER A 46 8.81 -1.93 -23.91
N THR A 47 7.57 -2.42 -23.86
CA THR A 47 7.16 -3.57 -24.67
C THR A 47 7.25 -3.27 -26.16
N LYS A 48 7.90 -4.18 -26.90
CA LYS A 48 8.06 -4.07 -28.37
C LYS A 48 6.86 -4.66 -29.14
N ASP A 49 5.90 -5.23 -28.45
CA ASP A 49 4.75 -5.88 -29.09
C ASP A 49 3.86 -4.87 -29.80
N THR A 50 3.47 -5.17 -31.00
CA THR A 50 2.54 -4.39 -31.81
C THR A 50 1.16 -5.06 -31.85
N ALA A 51 0.10 -4.29 -32.01
CA ALA A 51 -1.24 -4.85 -32.21
C ALA A 51 -1.25 -5.64 -33.53
N LYS A 52 -1.59 -6.94 -33.44
CA LYS A 52 -1.60 -7.85 -34.58
C LYS A 52 -2.91 -7.82 -35.37
N ASN A 53 -4.01 -7.37 -34.73
CA ASN A 53 -5.34 -7.33 -35.31
C ASN A 53 -5.94 -5.91 -35.28
N PRO A 54 -6.82 -5.57 -36.23
CA PRO A 54 -7.59 -4.33 -36.18
C PRO A 54 -8.38 -4.23 -34.87
N PRO A 55 -8.50 -3.02 -34.25
CA PRO A 55 -8.22 -1.71 -34.83
C PRO A 55 -6.77 -1.19 -34.72
N PHE A 56 -5.76 -2.01 -34.50
CA PHE A 56 -4.32 -1.64 -34.38
C PHE A 56 -4.03 -0.51 -33.37
N ILE A 57 -4.92 -0.30 -32.42
CA ILE A 57 -4.80 0.70 -31.36
C ILE A 57 -4.28 -0.02 -30.13
N ARG A 58 -3.18 0.49 -29.55
CA ARG A 58 -2.60 -0.01 -28.30
C ARG A 58 -2.38 1.15 -27.34
N SER A 59 -2.64 0.92 -26.07
CA SER A 59 -2.27 1.86 -25.02
C SER A 59 -0.74 1.95 -24.93
N SER A 60 -0.22 3.15 -24.68
CA SER A 60 1.22 3.37 -24.46
C SER A 60 1.72 2.72 -23.17
N MET A 61 0.82 2.35 -22.26
CA MET A 61 1.13 1.70 -20.99
C MET A 61 0.46 0.33 -20.94
N ASP A 62 1.25 -0.69 -20.69
CA ASP A 62 0.80 -2.07 -20.51
C ASP A 62 0.44 -2.32 -19.03
N VAL A 63 -0.44 -3.29 -18.77
CA VAL A 63 -0.83 -3.70 -17.40
C VAL A 63 0.40 -4.10 -16.57
N LYS A 64 1.37 -4.76 -17.17
CA LYS A 64 2.63 -5.16 -16.53
C LYS A 64 3.45 -3.95 -16.08
N GLN A 65 3.59 -2.92 -16.94
CA GLN A 65 4.26 -1.66 -16.60
C GLN A 65 3.54 -0.92 -15.48
N TYR A 66 2.21 -0.96 -15.51
CA TYR A 66 1.36 -0.39 -14.47
C TYR A 66 1.61 -1.05 -13.11
N MET A 67 1.52 -2.37 -13.04
CA MET A 67 1.74 -3.14 -11.81
C MET A 67 3.18 -3.03 -11.30
N GLY A 68 4.16 -3.09 -12.19
CA GLY A 68 5.57 -2.85 -11.87
C GLY A 68 5.81 -1.46 -11.28
N GLY A 69 5.15 -0.44 -11.83
CA GLY A 69 5.22 0.93 -11.31
C GLY A 69 4.67 1.05 -9.88
N ILE A 70 3.55 0.39 -9.59
CA ILE A 70 2.99 0.36 -8.23
C ILE A 70 3.92 -0.38 -7.28
N LEU A 71 4.43 -1.55 -7.66
CA LEU A 71 5.37 -2.32 -6.83
C LEU A 71 6.63 -1.51 -6.50
N ALA A 72 7.22 -0.84 -7.50
CA ALA A 72 8.37 0.04 -7.26
C ALA A 72 8.04 1.22 -6.34
N ALA A 73 6.91 1.89 -6.57
CA ALA A 73 6.48 3.01 -5.74
C ALA A 73 6.20 2.58 -4.28
N LEU A 74 5.62 1.41 -4.05
CA LEU A 74 5.43 0.85 -2.72
C LEU A 74 6.77 0.50 -2.06
N PHE A 75 7.69 -0.10 -2.80
CA PHE A 75 9.00 -0.45 -2.28
C PHE A 75 9.78 0.78 -1.81
N PHE A 76 9.89 1.81 -2.65
CA PHE A 76 10.57 3.06 -2.31
C PHE A 76 9.77 3.95 -1.36
N GLY A 77 8.45 3.90 -1.39
CA GLY A 77 7.55 4.73 -0.61
C GLY A 77 7.46 4.33 0.85
N TRP A 78 7.28 3.04 1.15
CA TRP A 78 7.11 2.58 2.51
C TRP A 78 8.07 1.46 2.95
N VAL A 79 8.44 0.49 2.07
CA VAL A 79 9.28 -0.64 2.50
C VAL A 79 10.66 -0.18 2.93
N LEU A 80 11.36 0.60 2.09
CA LEU A 80 12.69 1.13 2.43
C LEU A 80 12.66 2.05 3.65
N PRO A 81 11.75 3.04 3.76
CA PRO A 81 11.63 3.82 4.98
C PRO A 81 11.32 2.99 6.22
N ALA A 82 10.39 2.02 6.13
CA ALA A 82 10.08 1.16 7.27
C ALA A 82 11.28 0.33 7.73
N ILE A 83 12.10 -0.19 6.80
CA ILE A 83 13.35 -0.87 7.14
C ILE A 83 14.33 0.07 7.86
N TYR A 84 14.41 1.33 7.42
CA TYR A 84 15.27 2.32 8.06
C TYR A 84 14.81 2.67 9.49
N PHE A 85 13.49 2.84 9.71
CA PHE A 85 12.93 3.26 10.99
C PHE A 85 12.73 2.12 12.01
N TYR A 86 12.32 0.94 11.55
CA TYR A 86 11.99 -0.21 12.41
C TYR A 86 12.98 -1.37 12.29
N GLY A 87 13.94 -1.28 11.37
CA GLY A 87 14.94 -2.30 11.14
C GLY A 87 14.51 -3.43 10.22
N PHE A 88 15.49 -4.06 9.62
CA PHE A 88 15.32 -5.16 8.67
C PHE A 88 14.57 -6.36 9.28
N MET A 89 14.91 -6.73 10.53
CA MET A 89 14.31 -7.87 11.24
C MET A 89 12.82 -7.66 11.58
N CYS A 90 12.35 -6.42 11.63
CA CYS A 90 10.93 -6.15 11.84
C CYS A 90 10.11 -6.27 10.55
N VAL A 91 10.61 -5.69 9.46
CA VAL A 91 9.83 -5.51 8.22
C VAL A 91 9.89 -6.76 7.33
N VAL A 92 11.09 -7.31 7.12
CA VAL A 92 11.30 -8.38 6.14
C VAL A 92 10.58 -9.68 6.49
N PRO A 93 10.58 -10.20 7.74
CA PRO A 93 9.81 -11.39 8.07
C PRO A 93 8.31 -11.22 7.81
N LYS A 94 7.76 -10.03 8.06
CA LYS A 94 6.35 -9.72 7.79
C LYS A 94 6.02 -9.74 6.31
N LEU A 95 6.90 -9.18 5.49
CA LEU A 95 6.77 -9.25 4.03
C LEU A 95 6.84 -10.71 3.55
N ILE A 96 7.82 -11.48 4.03
CA ILE A 96 7.96 -12.89 3.66
C ILE A 96 6.70 -13.68 4.02
N VAL A 97 6.18 -13.54 5.24
CA VAL A 97 4.96 -14.25 5.67
C VAL A 97 3.75 -13.81 4.84
N SER A 98 3.60 -12.52 4.57
CA SER A 98 2.52 -12.01 3.70
C SER A 98 2.57 -12.63 2.31
N PHE A 99 3.75 -12.68 1.69
CA PHE A 99 3.92 -13.29 0.36
C PHE A 99 3.75 -14.81 0.40
N VAL A 100 4.33 -15.50 1.39
CA VAL A 100 4.24 -16.96 1.50
C VAL A 100 2.79 -17.39 1.69
N VAL A 101 2.07 -16.81 2.62
CA VAL A 101 0.68 -17.20 2.89
C VAL A 101 -0.25 -16.68 1.80
N GLY A 102 -0.16 -15.41 1.40
CA GLY A 102 -1.06 -14.81 0.42
C GLY A 102 -0.86 -15.41 -0.97
N VAL A 103 0.35 -15.30 -1.53
CA VAL A 103 0.62 -15.70 -2.92
C VAL A 103 0.90 -17.19 -3.02
N PHE A 104 1.87 -17.73 -2.25
CA PHE A 104 2.32 -19.11 -2.45
C PHE A 104 1.44 -20.18 -1.78
N VAL A 105 0.55 -19.82 -0.84
CA VAL A 105 -0.43 -20.76 -0.28
C VAL A 105 -1.80 -20.48 -0.88
N VAL A 106 -2.42 -19.33 -0.60
CA VAL A 106 -3.82 -19.09 -0.95
C VAL A 106 -4.01 -18.88 -2.46
N ASP A 107 -3.19 -18.02 -3.09
CA ASP A 107 -3.32 -17.75 -4.53
C ASP A 107 -2.92 -18.97 -5.37
N LEU A 108 -1.85 -19.67 -4.98
CA LEU A 108 -1.43 -20.91 -5.64
C LEU A 108 -2.50 -22.00 -5.57
N ILE A 109 -3.11 -22.23 -4.40
CA ILE A 109 -4.20 -23.20 -4.25
C ILE A 109 -5.38 -22.80 -5.16
N TRP A 110 -5.73 -21.51 -5.19
CA TRP A 110 -6.80 -21.02 -6.05
C TRP A 110 -6.51 -21.23 -7.54
N VAL A 111 -5.30 -20.87 -7.99
CA VAL A 111 -4.86 -21.04 -9.40
C VAL A 111 -4.93 -22.50 -9.83
N ILE A 112 -4.53 -23.43 -8.94
CA ILE A 112 -4.65 -24.87 -9.20
C ILE A 112 -6.11 -25.31 -9.28
N LEU A 113 -6.97 -24.87 -8.36
CA LEU A 113 -8.38 -25.22 -8.33
C LEU A 113 -9.16 -24.63 -9.51
N ALA A 114 -8.90 -23.36 -9.84
CA ALA A 114 -9.51 -22.65 -10.96
C ALA A 114 -8.89 -22.98 -12.32
N ARG A 115 -7.80 -23.77 -12.35
CA ARG A 115 -7.04 -24.13 -13.56
C ARG A 115 -6.55 -22.91 -14.35
N GLU A 116 -6.11 -21.88 -13.65
CA GLU A 116 -5.48 -20.72 -14.26
C GLU A 116 -4.05 -21.07 -14.72
N GLU A 117 -3.56 -20.33 -15.73
CA GLU A 117 -2.24 -20.61 -16.32
C GLU A 117 -1.06 -20.23 -15.42
N ARG A 118 -1.24 -19.21 -14.56
CA ARG A 118 -0.18 -18.67 -13.67
C ARG A 118 -0.72 -17.77 -12.56
N ILE A 119 0.14 -17.53 -11.57
CA ILE A 119 -0.11 -16.56 -10.49
C ILE A 119 -0.15 -15.14 -11.08
N ASN A 120 -1.04 -14.31 -10.54
CA ASN A 120 -1.29 -12.96 -11.01
C ASN A 120 -0.49 -11.91 -10.23
N GLU A 121 -0.01 -10.84 -10.93
CA GLU A 121 0.77 -9.74 -10.34
C GLU A 121 0.03 -9.01 -9.21
N GLY A 122 -1.29 -8.92 -9.30
CA GLY A 122 -2.12 -8.26 -8.27
C GLY A 122 -2.01 -8.88 -6.88
N GLY A 123 -1.66 -10.19 -6.79
CA GLY A 123 -1.38 -10.85 -5.51
C GLY A 123 -0.21 -10.24 -4.77
N PHE A 124 0.88 -9.97 -5.48
CA PHE A 124 2.07 -9.35 -4.91
C PHE A 124 1.79 -7.94 -4.39
N VAL A 125 1.02 -7.14 -5.12
CA VAL A 125 0.63 -5.79 -4.69
C VAL A 125 -0.22 -5.85 -3.42
N THR A 126 -1.23 -6.73 -3.37
CA THR A 126 -2.08 -6.93 -2.19
C THR A 126 -1.26 -7.34 -0.96
N CYS A 127 -0.31 -8.28 -1.13
CA CYS A 127 0.56 -8.74 -0.05
C CYS A 127 1.54 -7.67 0.45
N LEU A 128 1.92 -6.69 -0.37
CA LEU A 128 2.68 -5.53 0.08
C LEU A 128 1.83 -4.56 0.92
N PHE A 129 0.55 -4.43 0.65
CA PHE A 129 -0.31 -3.52 1.40
C PHE A 129 -0.62 -3.99 2.81
N ILE A 130 -0.79 -5.29 3.05
CA ILE A 130 -1.22 -5.82 4.36
C ILE A 130 -0.26 -5.44 5.50
N PRO A 131 1.06 -5.71 5.43
CA PRO A 131 1.99 -5.31 6.49
C PRO A 131 2.03 -3.79 6.69
N ALA A 132 1.83 -3.00 5.63
CA ALA A 132 1.86 -1.54 5.70
C ALA A 132 0.81 -0.96 6.66
N PHE A 133 -0.34 -1.62 6.81
CA PHE A 133 -1.43 -1.15 7.68
C PHE A 133 -1.40 -1.68 9.10
N LEU A 134 -0.52 -2.60 9.39
CA LEU A 134 -0.45 -3.22 10.70
C LEU A 134 0.62 -2.56 11.58
N PRO A 135 0.47 -2.62 12.90
CA PRO A 135 1.47 -2.09 13.82
C PRO A 135 2.80 -2.82 13.68
N PRO A 136 3.93 -2.15 14.02
CA PRO A 136 5.25 -2.75 13.95
C PRO A 136 5.42 -4.03 14.76
N GLN A 137 4.68 -4.18 15.86
CA GLN A 137 4.72 -5.36 16.72
C GLN A 137 3.64 -6.39 16.44
N ALA A 138 2.87 -6.23 15.34
CA ALA A 138 1.90 -7.24 14.94
C ALA A 138 2.57 -8.61 14.76
N PRO A 139 1.99 -9.70 15.33
CA PRO A 139 2.54 -11.04 15.21
C PRO A 139 2.46 -11.53 13.76
N LEU A 140 3.42 -12.36 13.37
CA LEU A 140 3.55 -12.84 11.98
C LEU A 140 2.31 -13.60 11.50
N TRP A 141 1.69 -14.40 12.37
CA TRP A 141 0.49 -15.14 12.00
C TRP A 141 -0.70 -14.23 11.64
N LEU A 142 -0.83 -13.07 12.32
CA LEU A 142 -1.88 -12.09 12.02
C LEU A 142 -1.73 -11.51 10.61
N ILE A 143 -0.48 -11.26 10.19
CA ILE A 143 -0.16 -10.80 8.85
C ILE A 143 -0.50 -11.87 7.81
N GLY A 144 -0.14 -13.13 8.11
CA GLY A 144 -0.49 -14.27 7.24
C GLY A 144 -2.01 -14.41 7.07
N VAL A 145 -2.78 -14.35 8.16
CA VAL A 145 -4.24 -14.40 8.11
C VAL A 145 -4.81 -13.25 7.29
N GLY A 146 -4.32 -12.02 7.50
CA GLY A 146 -4.77 -10.86 6.74
C GLY A 146 -4.47 -10.96 5.24
N ALA A 147 -3.27 -11.40 4.89
CA ALA A 147 -2.88 -11.65 3.49
C ALA A 147 -3.74 -12.76 2.85
N GLY A 148 -3.94 -13.86 3.57
CA GLY A 148 -4.77 -14.98 3.13
C GLY A 148 -6.23 -14.55 2.86
N ILE A 149 -6.86 -13.85 3.80
CA ILE A 149 -8.23 -13.34 3.64
C ILE A 149 -8.31 -12.36 2.46
N SER A 150 -7.35 -11.46 2.31
CA SER A 150 -7.34 -10.48 1.21
C SER A 150 -7.28 -11.14 -0.16
N ILE A 151 -6.38 -12.12 -0.32
CA ILE A 151 -6.22 -12.84 -1.59
C ILE A 151 -7.43 -13.74 -1.86
N LEU A 152 -7.93 -14.45 -0.84
CA LEU A 152 -9.12 -15.29 -0.98
C LEU A 152 -10.33 -14.45 -1.42
N PHE A 153 -10.56 -13.31 -0.77
CA PHE A 153 -11.66 -12.40 -1.14
C PHE A 153 -11.54 -11.92 -2.59
N ARG A 154 -10.35 -11.48 -3.01
CA ARG A 154 -10.08 -11.09 -4.39
C ARG A 154 -10.44 -12.21 -5.37
N ASN A 155 -9.99 -13.42 -5.09
CA ASN A 155 -10.16 -14.55 -5.98
C ASN A 155 -11.62 -15.01 -6.07
N ILE A 156 -12.37 -15.00 -4.95
CA ILE A 156 -13.82 -15.31 -4.92
C ILE A 156 -14.62 -14.34 -5.78
N LEU A 157 -14.22 -13.05 -5.80
CA LEU A 157 -14.90 -12.03 -6.63
C LEU A 157 -14.58 -12.14 -8.13
N GLY A 158 -13.69 -13.03 -8.55
CA GLY A 158 -13.32 -13.23 -9.94
C GLY A 158 -11.93 -12.73 -10.32
N GLY A 159 -11.07 -12.49 -9.34
CA GLY A 159 -9.67 -12.12 -9.55
C GLY A 159 -9.44 -10.63 -9.84
N VAL A 160 -8.29 -10.33 -10.44
CA VAL A 160 -7.90 -8.95 -10.77
C VAL A 160 -8.85 -8.38 -11.82
N GLY A 161 -9.48 -7.25 -11.52
CA GLY A 161 -10.41 -6.57 -12.44
C GLY A 161 -11.88 -6.65 -12.03
N HIS A 162 -12.25 -7.54 -11.12
CA HIS A 162 -13.64 -7.73 -10.66
C HIS A 162 -13.86 -7.29 -9.21
N ASN A 163 -12.87 -6.68 -8.58
CA ASN A 163 -12.94 -6.28 -7.17
C ASN A 163 -13.89 -5.09 -6.98
N LEU A 164 -14.90 -5.25 -6.13
CA LEU A 164 -15.81 -4.17 -5.71
C LEU A 164 -15.13 -3.22 -4.71
N VAL A 165 -14.30 -3.76 -3.84
CA VAL A 165 -13.52 -3.02 -2.84
C VAL A 165 -12.06 -3.47 -2.90
N ASN A 166 -11.15 -2.63 -2.40
CA ASN A 166 -9.74 -2.98 -2.37
C ASN A 166 -9.51 -4.20 -1.46
N PRO A 167 -8.94 -5.31 -1.97
CA PRO A 167 -8.80 -6.55 -1.22
C PRO A 167 -7.96 -6.41 0.05
N ALA A 168 -6.92 -5.57 0.04
CA ALA A 168 -6.08 -5.35 1.21
C ALA A 168 -6.82 -4.60 2.33
N LEU A 169 -7.66 -3.61 1.97
CA LEU A 169 -8.52 -2.93 2.94
C LEU A 169 -9.56 -3.88 3.52
N PHE A 170 -10.15 -4.75 2.70
CA PHE A 170 -11.07 -5.78 3.17
C PHE A 170 -10.38 -6.73 4.15
N GLY A 171 -9.18 -7.21 3.84
CA GLY A 171 -8.41 -8.06 4.76
C GLY A 171 -8.11 -7.37 6.09
N ARG A 172 -7.69 -6.10 6.06
CA ARG A 172 -7.50 -5.31 7.29
C ARG A 172 -8.80 -5.12 8.08
N LEU A 173 -9.92 -4.85 7.39
CA LEU A 173 -11.23 -4.74 8.03
C LEU A 173 -11.59 -6.03 8.78
N MET A 174 -11.43 -7.18 8.12
CA MET A 174 -11.67 -8.49 8.75
C MET A 174 -10.77 -8.72 9.97
N LEU A 175 -9.48 -8.37 9.87
CA LEU A 175 -8.58 -8.44 11.03
C LEU A 175 -9.05 -7.53 12.17
N THR A 176 -9.54 -6.33 11.87
CA THR A 176 -10.04 -5.39 12.89
C THR A 176 -11.29 -5.91 13.58
N ILE A 177 -12.16 -6.61 12.85
CA ILE A 177 -13.38 -7.21 13.42
C ILE A 177 -13.06 -8.46 14.25
N CYS A 178 -12.19 -9.34 13.73
CA CYS A 178 -11.86 -10.62 14.36
C CYS A 178 -10.85 -10.48 15.52
N PHE A 179 -9.88 -9.56 15.40
CA PHE A 179 -8.75 -9.40 16.32
C PHE A 179 -8.51 -7.93 16.69
N PRO A 180 -9.52 -7.20 17.22
CA PRO A 180 -9.45 -5.76 17.43
C PRO A 180 -8.28 -5.35 18.34
N THR A 181 -8.04 -6.07 19.40
CA THR A 181 -6.95 -5.78 20.35
C THR A 181 -5.58 -5.86 19.69
N MET A 182 -5.33 -6.87 18.85
CA MET A 182 -4.03 -7.07 18.20
C MET A 182 -3.75 -6.07 17.07
N VAL A 183 -4.80 -5.55 16.43
CA VAL A 183 -4.68 -4.55 15.37
C VAL A 183 -4.49 -3.15 15.94
N VAL A 184 -5.03 -2.88 17.14
CA VAL A 184 -4.96 -1.56 17.80
C VAL A 184 -3.80 -1.47 18.79
N SER A 185 -3.24 -2.59 19.25
CA SER A 185 -2.08 -2.64 20.14
C SER A 185 -0.78 -2.84 19.36
N GLY A 186 0.35 -2.64 20.02
CA GLY A 186 1.66 -2.89 19.43
C GLY A 186 2.22 -1.73 18.58
N TRP A 187 1.74 -0.52 18.83
CA TRP A 187 2.32 0.69 18.27
C TRP A 187 3.65 1.00 18.94
N GLN A 188 4.70 1.10 18.15
CA GLN A 188 6.07 1.31 18.61
C GLN A 188 6.61 2.60 18.00
N GLU A 189 7.42 3.33 18.79
CA GLU A 189 8.17 4.46 18.26
C GLU A 189 9.29 4.00 17.33
N PRO A 190 9.58 4.75 16.26
CA PRO A 190 10.74 4.49 15.40
C PRO A 190 12.04 4.48 16.22
N PHE A 191 12.99 3.64 15.82
CA PHE A 191 14.32 3.47 16.46
C PHE A 191 14.32 2.88 17.88
N THR A 192 13.21 2.44 18.43
CA THR A 192 13.10 1.88 19.80
C THR A 192 13.31 0.35 19.84
N GLY A 193 14.40 -0.12 19.30
CA GLY A 193 14.83 -1.52 19.47
C GLY A 193 14.38 -2.47 18.37
N ILE A 194 15.21 -3.50 18.16
CA ILE A 194 14.95 -4.57 17.19
C ILE A 194 14.02 -5.59 17.86
N PRO A 195 12.88 -5.96 17.26
CA PRO A 195 12.00 -6.97 17.83
C PRO A 195 12.74 -8.32 17.89
N THR A 196 12.62 -9.01 19.02
CA THR A 196 13.13 -10.37 19.18
C THR A 196 12.25 -11.34 18.40
N PHE A 197 12.81 -12.50 18.00
CA PHE A 197 12.05 -13.54 17.31
C PHE A 197 10.79 -13.96 18.08
N GLN A 198 10.88 -14.01 19.41
CA GLN A 198 9.76 -14.36 20.28
C GLN A 198 8.64 -13.29 20.20
N SER A 199 8.98 -12.00 20.15
CA SER A 199 8.00 -10.93 20.00
C SER A 199 7.31 -10.94 18.65
N LEU A 200 8.02 -11.35 17.60
CA LEU A 200 7.45 -11.50 16.26
C LEU A 200 6.43 -12.65 16.15
N MET A 201 6.62 -13.72 16.93
CA MET A 201 5.74 -14.89 16.89
C MET A 201 4.47 -14.71 17.72
N HIS A 202 4.56 -14.14 18.91
CA HIS A 202 3.46 -14.10 19.87
C HIS A 202 2.82 -12.71 20.05
N GLY A 203 3.43 -11.66 19.50
CA GLY A 203 3.17 -10.28 19.91
C GLY A 203 3.83 -10.01 21.26
N VAL A 204 3.95 -8.76 21.64
CA VAL A 204 4.54 -8.39 22.94
C VAL A 204 3.48 -7.71 23.78
N ASP A 205 3.47 -8.01 25.07
CA ASP A 205 2.92 -7.12 26.12
C ASP A 205 3.84 -5.88 26.22
N ALA A 206 4.04 -5.18 25.11
CA ALA A 206 4.89 -4.03 25.05
C ALA A 206 4.11 -2.77 25.41
N VAL A 207 4.81 -1.82 25.98
CA VAL A 207 4.27 -0.48 26.18
C VAL A 207 3.81 0.06 24.83
N THR A 208 2.51 0.13 24.64
CA THR A 208 1.89 0.65 23.41
C THR A 208 1.93 2.16 23.49
N HIS A 209 2.66 2.80 22.61
CA HIS A 209 2.64 4.25 22.49
C HIS A 209 1.40 4.70 21.71
N ALA A 210 0.74 5.76 22.18
CA ALA A 210 -0.42 6.31 21.47
C ALA A 210 0.01 6.86 20.09
N THR A 211 -0.79 6.57 19.06
CA THR A 211 -0.59 7.23 17.76
C THR A 211 -0.89 8.73 17.89
N PRO A 212 -0.35 9.62 17.04
CA PRO A 212 -0.62 11.06 17.12
C PRO A 212 -2.11 11.41 17.16
N LEU A 213 -2.95 10.64 16.46
CA LEU A 213 -4.41 10.84 16.46
C LEU A 213 -5.04 10.43 17.79
N ILE A 214 -4.59 9.35 18.41
CA ILE A 214 -5.06 8.90 19.74
C ILE A 214 -4.59 9.90 20.80
N ALA A 215 -3.31 10.26 20.79
CA ALA A 215 -2.74 11.24 21.70
C ALA A 215 -3.50 12.57 21.65
N PHE A 216 -3.80 13.07 20.44
CA PHE A 216 -4.61 14.28 20.29
C PHE A 216 -6.02 14.14 20.88
N LYS A 217 -6.68 12.99 20.72
CA LYS A 217 -8.02 12.75 21.30
C LYS A 217 -8.01 12.72 22.83
N GLU A 218 -6.91 12.26 23.44
CA GLU A 218 -6.77 12.12 24.88
C GLU A 218 -6.25 13.38 25.56
N THR A 219 -5.21 14.01 25.00
CA THR A 219 -4.50 15.14 25.62
C THR A 219 -4.78 16.48 24.97
N GLY A 220 -5.27 16.50 23.72
CA GLY A 220 -5.40 17.71 22.90
C GLY A 220 -4.08 18.22 22.33
N GLU A 221 -2.95 17.53 22.57
CA GLU A 221 -1.65 17.94 22.07
C GLU A 221 -1.40 17.44 20.65
N THR A 222 -0.84 18.30 19.79
CA THR A 222 -0.48 17.96 18.42
C THR A 222 1.01 17.66 18.30
N ALA A 223 1.36 16.58 17.63
CA ALA A 223 2.76 16.30 17.31
C ALA A 223 3.33 17.38 16.37
N SER A 224 4.64 17.62 16.44
CA SER A 224 5.29 18.64 15.63
C SER A 224 5.21 18.34 14.14
N PHE A 225 5.11 19.37 13.30
CA PHE A 225 5.07 19.22 11.84
C PHE A 225 6.24 18.40 11.28
N LEU A 226 7.46 18.69 11.76
CA LEU A 226 8.66 17.98 11.29
C LEU A 226 8.66 16.52 11.69
N SER A 227 8.25 16.19 12.92
CA SER A 227 8.18 14.79 13.36
C SER A 227 7.13 14.00 12.56
N LEU A 228 5.99 14.62 12.22
CA LEU A 228 4.97 14.03 11.35
C LEU A 228 5.50 13.80 9.93
N MET A 229 6.16 14.76 9.34
CA MET A 229 6.69 14.65 7.97
C MET A 229 7.81 13.61 7.84
N LEU A 230 8.75 13.61 8.78
CA LEU A 230 9.89 12.69 8.78
C LEU A 230 9.54 11.29 9.24
N GLY A 231 8.40 11.11 9.94
CA GLY A 231 7.98 9.79 10.42
C GLY A 231 8.56 9.40 11.77
N ALA A 232 9.02 10.35 12.56
CA ALA A 232 9.53 10.13 13.93
C ALA A 232 8.39 9.96 14.96
N ASN A 233 7.23 9.48 14.55
CA ASN A 233 6.05 9.27 15.39
C ASN A 233 5.57 7.83 15.28
N THR A 234 4.89 7.38 16.31
CA THR A 234 4.21 6.09 16.37
C THR A 234 3.17 5.97 15.25
N GLY A 235 3.16 4.85 14.54
CA GLY A 235 2.22 4.62 13.46
C GLY A 235 2.35 3.23 12.83
N SER A 236 1.55 2.95 11.83
CA SER A 236 1.69 1.73 11.02
C SER A 236 2.98 1.74 10.19
N LEU A 237 3.43 0.56 9.77
CA LEU A 237 4.66 0.45 8.98
C LEU A 237 4.63 1.29 7.70
N GLY A 238 3.47 1.43 7.06
CA GLY A 238 3.27 2.23 5.85
C GLY A 238 3.14 3.74 6.08
N GLU A 239 3.00 4.19 7.34
CA GLU A 239 2.87 5.61 7.68
C GLU A 239 4.19 6.28 8.05
N THR A 240 5.29 5.54 8.06
CA THR A 240 6.54 5.94 8.66
C THR A 240 7.09 7.24 8.09
N CYS A 241 7.28 7.36 6.80
CA CYS A 241 7.85 8.55 6.18
C CYS A 241 6.88 9.17 5.17
N ARG A 242 6.24 10.28 5.52
CA ARG A 242 5.28 10.92 4.62
C ARG A 242 5.94 11.58 3.42
N ILE A 243 7.18 12.02 3.56
CA ILE A 243 7.94 12.62 2.45
C ILE A 243 8.14 11.61 1.33
N THR A 244 8.56 10.39 1.62
CA THR A 244 8.78 9.35 0.62
C THR A 244 7.47 8.93 -0.05
N LEU A 245 6.37 8.85 0.72
CA LEU A 245 5.04 8.57 0.19
C LEU A 245 4.54 9.66 -0.75
N ILE A 246 4.75 10.93 -0.42
CA ILE A 246 4.38 12.06 -1.28
C ILE A 246 5.21 12.03 -2.57
N ILE A 247 6.54 11.85 -2.48
CA ILE A 247 7.43 11.81 -3.64
C ILE A 247 7.05 10.66 -4.58
N THR A 248 6.87 9.45 -4.04
CA THR A 248 6.50 8.28 -4.85
C THR A 248 5.06 8.37 -5.36
N GLY A 249 4.14 8.94 -4.60
CA GLY A 249 2.77 9.22 -5.03
C GLY A 249 2.70 10.24 -6.17
N ILE A 250 3.46 11.34 -6.08
CA ILE A 250 3.58 12.31 -7.17
C ILE A 250 4.22 11.65 -8.41
N TRP A 251 5.24 10.83 -8.22
CA TRP A 251 5.86 10.09 -9.32
C TRP A 251 4.85 9.18 -10.06
N LEU A 252 3.97 8.47 -9.32
CA LEU A 252 2.88 7.69 -9.92
C LEU A 252 1.92 8.56 -10.74
N CYS A 253 1.58 9.76 -10.23
CA CYS A 253 0.72 10.70 -10.94
C CYS A 253 1.38 11.25 -12.21
N VAL A 254 2.66 11.61 -12.15
CA VAL A 254 3.43 12.12 -13.30
C VAL A 254 3.57 11.04 -14.37
N LYS A 255 3.80 9.79 -13.98
CA LYS A 255 3.85 8.63 -14.90
C LYS A 255 2.47 8.21 -15.41
N ARG A 256 1.39 8.85 -14.99
CA ARG A 256 -0.01 8.52 -15.32
C ARG A 256 -0.45 7.11 -14.91
N ILE A 257 0.27 6.52 -13.95
CA ILE A 257 -0.12 5.27 -13.29
C ILE A 257 -1.30 5.55 -12.35
N ALA A 258 -1.21 6.60 -11.54
CA ALA A 258 -2.30 7.07 -10.69
C ALA A 258 -2.95 8.34 -11.28
N ASN A 259 -4.26 8.49 -11.09
CA ASN A 259 -4.95 9.71 -11.52
C ASN A 259 -4.87 10.77 -10.43
N TRP A 260 -4.18 11.87 -10.68
CA TRP A 260 -3.94 12.96 -9.73
C TRP A 260 -5.21 13.60 -9.15
N ARG A 261 -6.36 13.52 -9.85
CA ARG A 261 -7.62 14.10 -9.40
C ARG A 261 -8.11 13.50 -8.09
N ILE A 262 -7.91 12.19 -7.91
CA ILE A 262 -8.37 11.47 -6.73
C ILE A 262 -7.60 11.91 -5.47
N PRO A 263 -6.25 11.86 -5.42
CA PRO A 263 -5.51 12.34 -4.26
C PRO A 263 -5.78 13.82 -3.95
N VAL A 264 -5.85 14.66 -4.99
CA VAL A 264 -6.12 16.10 -4.80
C VAL A 264 -7.52 16.32 -4.23
N ALA A 265 -8.54 15.63 -4.74
CA ALA A 265 -9.91 15.72 -4.24
C ALA A 265 -10.01 15.20 -2.80
N TYR A 266 -9.37 14.07 -2.50
CA TYR A 266 -9.40 13.45 -1.18
C TYR A 266 -8.67 14.32 -0.14
N LEU A 267 -7.40 14.65 -0.37
CA LEU A 267 -6.63 15.47 0.56
C LEU A 267 -7.21 16.90 0.69
N GLY A 268 -7.64 17.46 -0.42
CA GLY A 268 -8.28 18.80 -0.46
C GLY A 268 -9.58 18.84 0.34
N SER A 269 -10.45 17.84 0.19
CA SER A 269 -11.70 17.77 0.96
C SER A 269 -11.45 17.56 2.45
N VAL A 270 -10.48 16.70 2.84
CA VAL A 270 -10.09 16.54 4.25
C VAL A 270 -9.57 17.86 4.81
N PHE A 271 -8.72 18.58 4.07
CA PHE A 271 -8.20 19.87 4.51
C PHE A 271 -9.32 20.90 4.72
N VAL A 272 -10.19 21.08 3.72
CA VAL A 272 -11.28 22.06 3.78
C VAL A 272 -12.27 21.73 4.89
N LEU A 273 -12.71 20.47 4.97
CA LEU A 273 -13.67 20.06 6.00
C LEU A 273 -13.07 20.14 7.42
N SER A 274 -11.80 19.78 7.59
CA SER A 274 -11.11 19.92 8.88
C SER A 274 -10.92 21.40 9.25
N ALA A 275 -10.68 22.28 8.27
CA ALA A 275 -10.60 23.73 8.52
C ALA A 275 -11.95 24.30 8.96
N ILE A 276 -13.03 23.92 8.27
CA ILE A 276 -14.40 24.33 8.66
C ILE A 276 -14.72 23.85 10.08
N PHE A 277 -14.43 22.59 10.37
CA PHE A 277 -14.68 22.01 11.68
C PHE A 277 -13.85 22.69 12.78
N SER A 278 -12.58 23.01 12.51
CA SER A 278 -11.72 23.75 13.43
C SER A 278 -12.22 25.17 13.70
N LEU A 279 -12.79 25.83 12.70
CA LEU A 279 -13.41 27.17 12.87
C LEU A 279 -14.70 27.11 13.70
N MET A 280 -15.49 26.03 13.56
CA MET A 280 -16.77 25.89 14.26
C MET A 280 -16.58 25.48 15.74
N VAL A 281 -15.65 24.56 16.01
CA VAL A 281 -15.46 23.92 17.34
C VAL A 281 -14.33 24.60 18.12
N GLY A 282 -13.44 25.31 17.44
CA GLY A 282 -12.34 26.03 18.05
C GLY A 282 -11.15 25.12 18.41
N LYS A 283 -10.45 25.43 19.53
CA LYS A 283 -9.18 24.78 19.93
C LYS A 283 -9.27 23.29 20.24
N THR A 284 -10.46 22.72 20.41
CA THR A 284 -10.68 21.30 20.66
C THR A 284 -10.66 20.46 19.38
N ALA A 285 -10.74 21.09 18.22
CA ALA A 285 -10.64 20.42 16.94
C ALA A 285 -9.19 20.33 16.46
N ALA A 286 -8.82 19.19 15.88
CA ALA A 286 -7.48 19.00 15.34
C ALA A 286 -7.19 19.95 14.15
N PRO A 287 -6.01 20.59 14.13
CA PRO A 287 -5.63 21.48 13.03
C PRO A 287 -5.67 20.77 11.66
N PRO A 288 -6.05 21.45 10.58
CA PRO A 288 -6.18 20.83 9.25
C PRO A 288 -4.91 20.14 8.76
N ILE A 289 -3.76 20.78 8.95
CA ILE A 289 -2.45 20.21 8.55
C ILE A 289 -2.13 18.96 9.37
N PHE A 290 -2.43 18.95 10.67
CA PHE A 290 -2.27 17.79 11.52
C PHE A 290 -3.16 16.64 11.04
N GLN A 291 -4.43 16.91 10.69
CA GLN A 291 -5.36 15.91 10.13
C GLN A 291 -4.85 15.29 8.82
N LEU A 292 -4.22 16.09 7.95
CA LEU A 292 -3.62 15.59 6.71
C LEU A 292 -2.42 14.69 6.93
N LEU A 293 -1.56 15.09 7.87
CA LEU A 293 -0.30 14.39 8.11
C LEU A 293 -0.43 13.23 9.09
N SER A 294 -1.51 13.14 9.85
CA SER A 294 -1.70 12.09 10.84
C SER A 294 -2.38 10.86 10.25
N GLY A 295 -1.95 9.68 10.69
CA GLY A 295 -2.46 8.39 10.18
C GLY A 295 -2.05 8.12 8.74
N GLY A 296 -2.61 7.06 8.17
CA GLY A 296 -2.30 6.57 6.82
C GLY A 296 -2.97 7.34 5.67
N LEU A 297 -3.45 8.59 5.88
CA LEU A 297 -4.23 9.32 4.88
C LEU A 297 -3.45 9.53 3.57
N ILE A 298 -2.19 9.95 3.66
CA ILE A 298 -1.34 10.17 2.48
C ILE A 298 -1.12 8.86 1.72
N PHE A 299 -0.81 7.78 2.45
CA PHE A 299 -0.64 6.46 1.86
C PHE A 299 -1.92 6.00 1.14
N ALA A 300 -3.05 6.10 1.81
CA ALA A 300 -4.34 5.70 1.25
C ALA A 300 -4.76 6.56 0.04
N ALA A 301 -4.55 7.87 0.09
CA ALA A 301 -4.90 8.78 -0.99
C ALA A 301 -4.11 8.52 -2.28
N PHE A 302 -2.81 8.23 -2.17
CA PHE A 302 -1.95 8.04 -3.34
C PHE A 302 -1.91 6.61 -3.86
N PHE A 303 -2.06 5.60 -2.99
CA PHE A 303 -1.84 4.20 -3.39
C PHE A 303 -3.13 3.36 -3.41
N MET A 304 -4.12 3.68 -2.57
CA MET A 304 -5.33 2.86 -2.46
C MET A 304 -6.52 3.47 -3.16
N ALA A 305 -6.81 4.75 -2.91
CA ALA A 305 -7.92 5.42 -3.57
C ALA A 305 -7.68 5.58 -5.08
N THR A 306 -6.44 5.48 -5.54
CA THR A 306 -6.09 5.54 -6.96
C THR A 306 -6.05 4.18 -7.65
N ASP A 307 -6.42 3.10 -6.96
CA ASP A 307 -6.51 1.77 -7.55
C ASP A 307 -7.44 1.80 -8.78
N PRO A 308 -6.97 1.45 -9.99
CA PRO A 308 -7.75 1.59 -11.21
C PRO A 308 -8.99 0.71 -11.25
N ILE A 309 -9.01 -0.36 -10.45
CA ILE A 309 -10.07 -1.36 -10.47
C ILE A 309 -11.25 -0.90 -9.61
N THR A 310 -10.98 -0.40 -8.41
CA THR A 310 -12.01 -0.01 -7.45
C THR A 310 -12.46 1.44 -7.56
N THR A 311 -11.76 2.26 -8.35
CA THR A 311 -12.09 3.68 -8.57
C THR A 311 -13.00 3.89 -9.78
N THR A 312 -13.57 5.08 -9.88
CA THR A 312 -14.47 5.46 -10.98
C THR A 312 -13.74 5.77 -12.28
N TYR A 313 -14.35 5.44 -13.42
CA TYR A 313 -13.77 5.69 -14.75
C TYR A 313 -13.94 7.16 -15.20
N SER A 314 -15.09 7.78 -14.90
CA SER A 314 -15.40 9.14 -15.36
C SER A 314 -14.57 10.19 -14.63
N GLN A 315 -14.24 11.28 -15.33
CA GLN A 315 -13.45 12.37 -14.74
C GLN A 315 -14.19 13.08 -13.60
N ALA A 316 -15.50 13.30 -13.75
CA ALA A 316 -16.34 13.85 -12.69
C ALA A 316 -16.47 12.88 -11.51
N GLY A 317 -16.65 11.58 -11.81
CA GLY A 317 -16.72 10.55 -10.78
C GLY A 317 -15.48 10.49 -9.89
N LYS A 318 -14.27 10.71 -10.44
CA LYS A 318 -13.02 10.76 -9.68
C LYS A 318 -12.98 11.87 -8.64
N TRP A 319 -13.53 13.05 -8.98
CA TRP A 319 -13.70 14.15 -8.03
C TRP A 319 -14.72 13.81 -6.96
N ILE A 320 -15.89 13.30 -7.33
CA ILE A 320 -16.95 12.89 -6.41
C ILE A 320 -16.45 11.82 -5.45
N PHE A 321 -15.78 10.81 -5.97
CA PHE A 321 -15.18 9.71 -5.18
C PHE A 321 -14.18 10.26 -4.15
N GLY A 322 -13.20 11.08 -4.59
CA GLY A 322 -12.21 11.64 -3.68
C GLY A 322 -12.82 12.54 -2.60
N ILE A 323 -13.79 13.39 -2.95
CA ILE A 323 -14.52 14.25 -2.00
C ILE A 323 -15.32 13.38 -1.01
N GLY A 324 -16.00 12.35 -1.50
CA GLY A 324 -16.75 11.41 -0.66
C GLY A 324 -15.87 10.70 0.36
N CYS A 325 -14.72 10.16 -0.08
CA CYS A 325 -13.74 9.54 0.81
C CYS A 325 -13.25 10.53 1.88
N GLY A 326 -12.98 11.79 1.50
CA GLY A 326 -12.55 12.80 2.45
C GLY A 326 -13.61 13.17 3.48
N LEU A 327 -14.86 13.32 3.04
CA LEU A 327 -15.98 13.59 3.92
C LEU A 327 -16.16 12.48 4.96
N ILE A 328 -16.20 11.22 4.50
CA ILE A 328 -16.37 10.06 5.39
C ILE A 328 -15.19 9.97 6.38
N THR A 329 -13.95 10.18 5.91
CA THR A 329 -12.76 10.17 6.79
C THR A 329 -12.86 11.22 7.89
N VAL A 330 -13.24 12.47 7.56
CA VAL A 330 -13.36 13.55 8.54
C VAL A 330 -14.51 13.29 9.53
N VAL A 331 -15.63 12.77 9.05
CA VAL A 331 -16.77 12.42 9.91
C VAL A 331 -16.35 11.31 10.89
N ILE A 332 -15.73 10.24 10.41
CA ILE A 332 -15.30 9.15 11.31
C ILE A 332 -14.28 9.64 12.34
N ARG A 333 -13.27 10.39 11.92
CA ARG A 333 -12.23 10.89 12.83
C ARG A 333 -12.75 11.81 13.93
N ASN A 334 -13.71 12.64 13.64
CA ASN A 334 -14.22 13.64 14.59
C ASN A 334 -15.43 13.13 15.42
N PHE A 335 -16.27 12.26 14.88
CA PHE A 335 -17.52 11.85 15.51
C PHE A 335 -17.53 10.42 16.04
N THR A 336 -16.48 9.62 15.79
CA THR A 336 -16.40 8.27 16.31
C THR A 336 -15.18 8.08 17.22
N SER A 337 -15.16 7.01 17.99
CA SER A 337 -13.99 6.60 18.79
C SER A 337 -12.84 6.08 17.93
N ILE A 338 -13.12 5.72 16.66
CA ILE A 338 -12.13 5.16 15.74
C ILE A 338 -11.15 6.26 15.31
N PRO A 339 -9.85 6.13 15.58
CA PRO A 339 -8.86 7.16 15.22
C PRO A 339 -8.63 7.26 13.72
N GLU A 340 -8.72 6.14 12.99
CA GLU A 340 -8.51 6.07 11.56
C GLU A 340 -9.80 5.73 10.81
N GLY A 341 -10.36 6.70 10.10
CA GLY A 341 -11.54 6.49 9.25
C GLY A 341 -11.25 6.02 7.82
N ILE A 342 -9.99 5.92 7.44
CA ILE A 342 -9.55 5.81 6.05
C ILE A 342 -10.01 4.51 5.40
N MET A 343 -9.86 3.37 6.10
CA MET A 343 -10.23 2.07 5.55
C MET A 343 -11.74 1.88 5.38
N TYR A 344 -12.54 2.69 6.08
CA TYR A 344 -14.00 2.69 5.93
C TYR A 344 -14.46 3.67 4.85
N ALA A 345 -13.61 4.63 4.49
CA ALA A 345 -13.92 5.67 3.52
C ALA A 345 -13.63 5.23 2.08
N ILE A 346 -12.64 4.39 1.85
CA ILE A 346 -12.24 3.83 0.56
C ILE A 346 -12.91 2.48 0.33
#